data_418e0f3036cfddf2b3aec6939e99d303
#
_entry.id   418e0f3036cfddf2b3aec6939e99d303
#
_cell.length_a   1.000
_cell.length_b   1.000
_cell.length_c   1.000
_cell.angle_alpha   90.00
_cell.angle_beta   90.00
_cell.angle_gamma   90.00
#
_symmetry.space_group_name_H-M   'P 1'
#
loop_
_entity.id
_entity.type
_entity.pdbx_description
1 polymer ?
#
loop_
_entity_poly.entity_id
_entity_poly.type
_entity_poly.pdbx_seq_one_letter_code
_entity_poly.pdbx_strand_id
1 'polypeptide(L)'
;MRTHRTALILTLSFLMLGFTSACQRENRGVEAAREDRSATSSAVKDVLSTDEQELGEKIEQAHLGEIDLGRLAKQRASNKDVKSYADMVVDDHTSALDKLSDLMKEKNVTHVQQKSPDAEAALSKIQNLSGADFDRQFMDIMVQDHQKAIDMLHSKINSVQNPDLKNYINDILPKMEKHLQEAQRLQPKLTNSNPGKKTASQ
;
A
#
# COMPACT_ATOMS: atom_id res chain seq x y z
N MET A 1 4.47 -81.72 -31.60
CA MET A 1 5.68 -82.51 -31.15
C MET A 1 6.16 -81.90 -29.85
N ARG A 2 6.13 -82.76 -28.85
CA ARG A 2 7.03 -82.83 -27.67
C ARG A 2 7.21 -81.49 -26.82
N THR A 3 7.20 -81.49 -25.54
CA THR A 3 6.94 -82.44 -24.41
C THR A 3 7.15 -81.62 -23.13
N HIS A 4 6.27 -81.88 -22.19
CA HIS A 4 6.46 -81.83 -20.70
C HIS A 4 7.75 -81.34 -20.10
N ARG A 5 7.59 -80.50 -19.02
CA ARG A 5 7.93 -81.01 -17.69
C ARG A 5 7.47 -80.09 -16.59
N THR A 6 6.60 -80.63 -15.77
CA THR A 6 6.25 -80.29 -14.37
C THR A 6 7.46 -80.19 -13.46
N ALA A 7 7.45 -79.25 -12.58
CA ALA A 7 8.09 -79.37 -11.25
C ALA A 7 7.32 -78.56 -10.22
N LEU A 8 6.67 -79.31 -9.39
CA LEU A 8 6.03 -79.00 -8.14
C LEU A 8 7.12 -78.87 -7.03
N ILE A 9 7.22 -77.75 -6.31
CA ILE A 9 7.87 -77.79 -4.99
C ILE A 9 7.00 -76.98 -4.01
N LEU A 10 6.62 -77.73 -2.99
CA LEU A 10 5.87 -77.32 -1.79
C LEU A 10 6.70 -76.49 -0.83
N THR A 11 5.95 -75.82 0.04
CA THR A 11 6.24 -75.42 1.43
C THR A 11 7.07 -74.18 1.66
N LEU A 12 6.57 -73.22 2.36
CA LEU A 12 6.59 -73.17 3.82
C LEU A 12 5.81 -71.95 4.32
N SER A 13 4.82 -72.24 5.12
CA SER A 13 4.14 -71.25 5.95
C SER A 13 5.15 -70.51 6.86
N PHE A 14 5.11 -69.14 6.83
CA PHE A 14 5.60 -68.40 7.97
C PHE A 14 4.55 -67.36 8.39
N LEU A 15 3.85 -67.72 9.43
CA LEU A 15 2.93 -66.90 10.17
C LEU A 15 3.79 -65.87 10.97
N MET A 16 3.84 -64.63 10.51
CA MET A 16 4.29 -63.50 11.33
C MET A 16 3.09 -62.61 11.58
N LEU A 17 2.44 -62.88 12.72
CA LEU A 17 1.64 -61.89 13.40
C LEU A 17 2.57 -60.82 13.96
N GLY A 18 2.18 -59.61 13.79
CA GLY A 18 2.55 -58.73 14.84
C GLY A 18 2.91 -57.31 14.54
N PHE A 19 2.07 -56.46 14.94
CA PHE A 19 2.41 -55.14 15.53
C PHE A 19 3.21 -54.14 14.69
N THR A 20 2.51 -53.44 13.78
CA THR A 20 2.94 -52.08 13.41
C THR A 20 1.77 -51.10 13.14
N SER A 21 0.64 -51.30 13.83
CA SER A 21 -0.53 -50.42 13.61
C SER A 21 -0.71 -49.27 14.61
N ALA A 22 0.12 -49.19 15.63
CA ALA A 22 -0.04 -48.13 16.66
C ALA A 22 0.74 -46.85 16.37
N CYS A 23 1.94 -46.93 15.74
CA CYS A 23 2.74 -45.73 15.46
C CYS A 23 2.27 -44.88 14.26
N GLN A 24 1.55 -45.50 13.31
CA GLN A 24 1.05 -44.76 12.12
C GLN A 24 -0.19 -43.92 12.42
N ARG A 25 -0.92 -44.24 13.49
CA ARG A 25 -2.13 -43.46 13.85
C ARG A 25 -1.80 -42.18 14.64
N GLU A 26 -0.72 -42.16 15.39
CA GLU A 26 -0.26 -40.94 16.09
C GLU A 26 0.37 -39.95 15.11
N ASN A 27 1.14 -40.40 14.12
CA ASN A 27 1.75 -39.50 13.13
C ASN A 27 0.71 -38.83 12.22
N ARG A 28 -0.39 -39.53 11.84
CA ARG A 28 -1.46 -38.89 11.05
C ARG A 28 -2.21 -37.80 11.79
N GLY A 29 -2.39 -37.95 13.09
CA GLY A 29 -3.03 -36.93 13.92
C GLY A 29 -2.18 -35.66 14.06
N VAL A 30 -0.87 -35.80 14.12
CA VAL A 30 0.08 -34.68 14.27
C VAL A 30 0.30 -33.96 12.92
N GLU A 31 0.31 -34.70 11.80
CA GLU A 31 0.38 -34.08 10.46
C GLU A 31 -0.91 -33.35 10.09
N ALA A 32 -2.08 -33.95 10.32
CA ALA A 32 -3.36 -33.29 10.09
C ALA A 32 -3.54 -32.02 10.95
N ALA A 33 -3.07 -32.05 12.22
CA ALA A 33 -3.08 -30.88 13.09
C ALA A 33 -2.05 -29.80 12.68
N ARG A 34 -0.96 -30.18 12.00
CA ARG A 34 0.01 -29.24 11.45
C ARG A 34 -0.48 -28.61 10.13
N GLU A 35 -1.10 -29.39 9.27
CA GLU A 35 -1.71 -28.88 8.02
C GLU A 35 -2.86 -27.94 8.33
N ASP A 36 -3.73 -28.23 9.28
CA ASP A 36 -4.84 -27.39 9.69
C ASP A 36 -4.36 -26.07 10.33
N ARG A 37 -3.32 -26.12 11.17
CA ARG A 37 -2.69 -24.91 11.71
C ARG A 37 -1.98 -24.07 10.64
N SER A 38 -1.38 -24.70 9.63
CA SER A 38 -0.73 -24.00 8.53
C SER A 38 -1.75 -23.34 7.61
N ALA A 39 -2.85 -24.02 7.30
CA ALA A 39 -3.95 -23.50 6.51
C ALA A 39 -4.67 -22.34 7.22
N THR A 40 -4.92 -22.47 8.53
CA THR A 40 -5.54 -21.41 9.34
C THR A 40 -4.61 -20.19 9.47
N SER A 41 -3.30 -20.40 9.62
CA SER A 41 -2.31 -19.32 9.68
C SER A 41 -2.16 -18.62 8.34
N SER A 42 -2.29 -19.33 7.22
CA SER A 42 -2.25 -18.74 5.87
C SER A 42 -3.52 -17.95 5.58
N ALA A 43 -4.69 -18.47 5.95
CA ALA A 43 -5.98 -17.79 5.76
C ALA A 43 -6.09 -16.50 6.60
N VAL A 44 -5.54 -16.49 7.82
CA VAL A 44 -5.51 -15.28 8.66
C VAL A 44 -4.59 -14.19 8.08
N LYS A 45 -3.54 -14.55 7.35
CA LYS A 45 -2.65 -13.57 6.69
C LYS A 45 -3.26 -12.95 5.44
N ASP A 46 -4.29 -13.55 4.87
CA ASP A 46 -4.91 -13.08 3.64
C ASP A 46 -6.05 -12.06 3.87
N VAL A 47 -6.50 -11.90 5.10
CA VAL A 47 -7.52 -10.94 5.48
C VAL A 47 -6.87 -9.72 6.12
N LEU A 48 -7.37 -8.52 5.82
CA LEU A 48 -6.96 -7.31 6.53
C LEU A 48 -7.63 -7.24 7.91
N SER A 49 -6.83 -7.00 8.94
CA SER A 49 -7.35 -6.65 10.27
C SER A 49 -8.11 -5.31 10.23
N THR A 50 -8.91 -5.01 11.25
CA THR A 50 -9.62 -3.73 11.34
C THR A 50 -8.66 -2.53 11.26
N ASP A 51 -7.51 -2.61 11.95
CA ASP A 51 -6.50 -1.55 11.93
C ASP A 51 -5.88 -1.37 10.53
N GLU A 52 -5.71 -2.47 9.79
CA GLU A 52 -5.18 -2.44 8.41
C GLU A 52 -6.22 -1.91 7.42
N GLN A 53 -7.50 -2.24 7.61
CA GLN A 53 -8.60 -1.65 6.84
C GLN A 53 -8.68 -0.14 7.05
N GLU A 54 -8.66 0.32 8.30
CA GLU A 54 -8.63 1.75 8.63
C GLU A 54 -7.41 2.46 8.06
N LEU A 55 -6.24 1.80 8.06
CA LEU A 55 -5.03 2.34 7.45
C LEU A 55 -5.20 2.48 5.94
N GLY A 56 -5.71 1.45 5.27
CA GLY A 56 -6.02 1.47 3.84
C GLY A 56 -6.98 2.60 3.48
N GLU A 57 -8.08 2.75 4.23
CA GLU A 57 -9.06 3.83 4.05
C GLU A 57 -8.42 5.22 4.19
N LYS A 58 -7.58 5.42 5.19
CA LYS A 58 -6.86 6.70 5.37
C LYS A 58 -5.93 7.01 4.22
N ILE A 59 -5.25 6.00 3.68
CA ILE A 59 -4.38 6.16 2.51
C ILE A 59 -5.22 6.49 1.26
N GLU A 60 -6.36 5.81 1.03
CA GLU A 60 -7.28 6.14 -0.07
C GLU A 60 -7.78 7.59 0.02
N GLN A 61 -8.20 8.03 1.21
CA GLN A 61 -8.65 9.41 1.45
C GLN A 61 -7.57 10.45 1.16
N ALA A 62 -6.32 10.15 1.54
CA ALA A 62 -5.18 11.01 1.24
C ALA A 62 -4.93 11.10 -0.27
N HIS A 63 -4.89 9.97 -0.98
CA HIS A 63 -4.72 9.97 -2.43
C HIS A 63 -5.81 10.77 -3.15
N LEU A 64 -7.08 10.61 -2.76
CA LEU A 64 -8.19 11.37 -3.34
C LEU A 64 -8.00 12.88 -3.13
N GLY A 65 -7.58 13.30 -1.94
CA GLY A 65 -7.30 14.69 -1.64
C GLY A 65 -6.15 15.27 -2.48
N GLU A 66 -5.04 14.54 -2.56
CA GLU A 66 -3.85 14.96 -3.32
C GLU A 66 -4.11 15.03 -4.83
N ILE A 67 -4.90 14.11 -5.38
CA ILE A 67 -5.33 14.14 -6.79
C ILE A 67 -6.14 15.41 -7.07
N ASP A 68 -7.09 15.78 -6.21
CA ASP A 68 -7.91 16.97 -6.40
C ASP A 68 -7.11 18.26 -6.23
N LEU A 69 -6.23 18.33 -5.23
CA LEU A 69 -5.30 19.44 -5.03
C LEU A 69 -4.38 19.62 -6.25
N GLY A 70 -3.82 18.53 -6.75
CA GLY A 70 -2.97 18.52 -7.94
C GLY A 70 -3.74 18.99 -9.20
N ARG A 71 -4.96 18.49 -9.41
CA ARG A 71 -5.82 18.92 -10.52
C ARG A 71 -6.15 20.41 -10.46
N LEU A 72 -6.41 20.93 -9.27
CA LEU A 72 -6.63 22.35 -9.06
C LEU A 72 -5.35 23.16 -9.37
N ALA A 73 -4.18 22.64 -8.97
CA ALA A 73 -2.90 23.29 -9.25
C ALA A 73 -2.57 23.35 -10.75
N LYS A 74 -2.89 22.32 -11.51
CA LYS A 74 -2.75 22.34 -12.99
C LYS A 74 -3.53 23.50 -13.62
N GLN A 75 -4.66 23.88 -13.04
CA GLN A 75 -5.52 24.96 -13.55
C GLN A 75 -5.10 26.35 -13.03
N ARG A 76 -4.71 26.47 -11.77
CA ARG A 76 -4.55 27.71 -11.03
C ARG A 76 -3.12 28.20 -10.89
N ALA A 77 -2.15 27.28 -10.88
CA ALA A 77 -0.75 27.63 -10.72
C ALA A 77 -0.25 28.52 -11.85
N SER A 78 0.59 29.48 -11.53
CA SER A 78 1.27 30.34 -12.51
C SER A 78 2.70 29.87 -12.80
N ASN A 79 3.35 29.22 -11.85
CA ASN A 79 4.72 28.73 -11.98
C ASN A 79 4.73 27.39 -12.72
N LYS A 80 5.61 27.27 -13.74
CA LYS A 80 5.73 26.05 -14.56
C LYS A 80 6.20 24.85 -13.76
N ASP A 81 7.13 25.06 -12.82
CA ASP A 81 7.66 23.96 -12.01
C ASP A 81 6.56 23.44 -11.05
N VAL A 82 5.71 24.34 -10.51
CA VAL A 82 4.54 23.96 -9.70
C VAL A 82 3.54 23.14 -10.52
N LYS A 83 3.27 23.53 -11.76
CA LYS A 83 2.42 22.73 -12.66
C LYS A 83 3.00 21.35 -12.95
N SER A 84 4.31 21.26 -13.24
CA SER A 84 4.97 19.98 -13.46
C SER A 84 4.97 19.11 -12.22
N TYR A 85 5.14 19.69 -11.03
CA TYR A 85 5.00 19.00 -9.77
C TYR A 85 3.57 18.46 -9.57
N ALA A 86 2.57 19.28 -9.86
CA ALA A 86 1.16 18.87 -9.77
C ALA A 86 0.81 17.74 -10.74
N ASP A 87 1.37 17.73 -11.97
CA ASP A 87 1.23 16.63 -12.92
C ASP A 87 1.79 15.32 -12.32
N MET A 88 3.01 15.37 -11.79
CA MET A 88 3.65 14.21 -11.15
C MET A 88 2.83 13.66 -9.97
N VAL A 89 2.33 14.55 -9.10
CA VAL A 89 1.48 14.16 -7.97
C VAL A 89 0.18 13.49 -8.46
N VAL A 90 -0.52 14.09 -9.42
CA VAL A 90 -1.77 13.52 -9.96
C VAL A 90 -1.52 12.12 -10.54
N ASP A 91 -0.49 11.94 -11.34
CA ASP A 91 -0.20 10.68 -12.02
C ASP A 91 0.20 9.58 -11.00
N ASP A 92 1.11 9.89 -10.10
CA ASP A 92 1.60 8.93 -9.10
C ASP A 92 0.49 8.55 -8.09
N HIS A 93 -0.29 9.53 -7.61
CA HIS A 93 -1.37 9.26 -6.65
C HIS A 93 -2.57 8.55 -7.30
N THR A 94 -2.89 8.82 -8.57
CA THR A 94 -3.92 8.07 -9.30
C THR A 94 -3.50 6.60 -9.43
N SER A 95 -2.27 6.35 -9.88
CA SER A 95 -1.76 4.98 -9.98
C SER A 95 -1.69 4.25 -8.63
N ALA A 96 -1.35 4.96 -7.55
CA ALA A 96 -1.32 4.40 -6.22
C ALA A 96 -2.72 4.09 -5.70
N LEU A 97 -3.68 4.99 -5.93
CA LEU A 97 -5.09 4.79 -5.56
C LEU A 97 -5.68 3.58 -6.26
N ASP A 98 -5.48 3.43 -7.58
CA ASP A 98 -5.97 2.29 -8.34
C ASP A 98 -5.45 0.97 -7.76
N LYS A 99 -4.14 0.88 -7.47
CA LYS A 99 -3.54 -0.31 -6.86
C LYS A 99 -4.10 -0.63 -5.47
N LEU A 100 -4.28 0.40 -4.62
CA LEU A 100 -4.84 0.19 -3.29
C LEU A 100 -6.30 -0.23 -3.37
N SER A 101 -7.06 0.39 -4.26
CA SER A 101 -8.46 0.06 -4.51
C SER A 101 -8.64 -1.40 -4.95
N ASP A 102 -7.80 -1.88 -5.85
CA ASP A 102 -7.81 -3.28 -6.27
C ASP A 102 -7.45 -4.22 -5.10
N LEU A 103 -6.43 -3.88 -4.30
CA LEU A 103 -6.05 -4.64 -3.11
C LEU A 103 -7.21 -4.70 -2.10
N MET A 104 -7.81 -3.56 -1.76
CA MET A 104 -8.92 -3.49 -0.80
C MET A 104 -10.11 -4.34 -1.30
N LYS A 105 -10.42 -4.27 -2.59
CA LYS A 105 -11.47 -5.09 -3.22
C LYS A 105 -11.17 -6.58 -3.15
N GLU A 106 -9.95 -7.01 -3.42
CA GLU A 106 -9.52 -8.41 -3.29
C GLU A 106 -9.66 -8.92 -1.85
N LYS A 107 -9.45 -8.04 -0.88
CA LYS A 107 -9.62 -8.35 0.55
C LYS A 107 -11.07 -8.17 1.05
N ASN A 108 -12.03 -7.92 0.16
CA ASN A 108 -13.46 -7.69 0.46
C ASN A 108 -13.71 -6.47 1.37
N VAL A 109 -12.86 -5.47 1.30
CA VAL A 109 -13.04 -4.19 2.01
C VAL A 109 -13.72 -3.18 1.10
N THR A 110 -14.69 -2.45 1.63
CA THR A 110 -15.42 -1.43 0.88
C THR A 110 -14.53 -0.21 0.64
N HIS A 111 -14.54 0.30 -0.60
CA HIS A 111 -13.80 1.52 -0.96
C HIS A 111 -14.33 2.75 -0.27
N VAL A 112 -13.42 3.63 0.14
CA VAL A 112 -13.74 4.99 0.55
C VAL A 112 -13.73 5.89 -0.69
N GLN A 113 -14.86 6.57 -0.92
CA GLN A 113 -14.99 7.53 -2.03
C GLN A 113 -14.96 9.00 -1.57
N GLN A 114 -14.56 9.23 -0.33
CA GLN A 114 -14.54 10.56 0.27
C GLN A 114 -13.11 10.95 0.62
N LYS A 115 -12.81 12.21 0.36
CA LYS A 115 -11.57 12.84 0.86
C LYS A 115 -11.63 12.98 2.37
N SER A 116 -10.47 13.07 3.00
CA SER A 116 -10.39 13.43 4.41
C SER A 116 -10.90 14.86 4.65
N PRO A 117 -11.43 15.16 5.85
CA PRO A 117 -11.78 16.54 6.22
C PRO A 117 -10.61 17.54 6.07
N ASP A 118 -9.37 17.09 6.33
CA ASP A 118 -8.17 17.90 6.15
C ASP A 118 -7.97 18.27 4.67
N ALA A 119 -8.17 17.32 3.76
CA ALA A 119 -8.06 17.56 2.32
C ALA A 119 -9.16 18.51 1.81
N GLU A 120 -10.37 18.38 2.31
CA GLU A 120 -11.48 19.32 1.99
C GLU A 120 -11.17 20.73 2.49
N ALA A 121 -10.62 20.86 3.70
CA ALA A 121 -10.21 22.14 4.25
C ALA A 121 -9.06 22.76 3.44
N ALA A 122 -8.07 21.96 3.03
CA ALA A 122 -6.97 22.39 2.17
C ALA A 122 -7.47 22.91 0.81
N LEU A 123 -8.36 22.18 0.14
CA LEU A 123 -9.00 22.62 -1.10
C LEU A 123 -9.76 23.94 -0.91
N SER A 124 -10.57 24.03 0.14
CA SER A 124 -11.35 25.22 0.44
C SER A 124 -10.46 26.45 0.66
N LYS A 125 -9.29 26.26 1.28
CA LYS A 125 -8.32 27.33 1.55
C LYS A 125 -7.71 27.91 0.27
N ILE A 126 -7.48 27.10 -0.76
CA ILE A 126 -6.75 27.52 -1.96
C ILE A 126 -7.60 27.67 -3.21
N GLN A 127 -8.84 27.19 -3.24
CA GLN A 127 -9.70 27.19 -4.42
C GLN A 127 -9.94 28.58 -5.03
N ASN A 128 -9.91 29.64 -4.21
CA ASN A 128 -10.10 31.02 -4.65
C ASN A 128 -8.79 31.78 -4.91
N LEU A 129 -7.64 31.14 -4.68
CA LEU A 129 -6.33 31.71 -4.97
C LEU A 129 -5.96 31.49 -6.45
N SER A 130 -5.03 32.27 -6.94
CA SER A 130 -4.44 32.13 -8.25
C SER A 130 -3.04 32.73 -8.29
N GLY A 131 -2.28 32.42 -9.34
CA GLY A 131 -0.95 33.00 -9.52
C GLY A 131 0.02 32.63 -8.41
N ALA A 132 0.88 33.57 -8.05
CA ALA A 132 1.94 33.33 -7.06
C ALA A 132 1.41 33.02 -5.64
N ASP A 133 0.24 33.51 -5.27
CA ASP A 133 -0.36 33.22 -3.98
C ASP A 133 -0.87 31.76 -3.92
N PHE A 134 -1.46 31.29 -5.02
CA PHE A 134 -1.82 29.90 -5.17
C PHE A 134 -0.57 29.01 -5.13
N ASP A 135 0.46 29.33 -5.92
CA ASP A 135 1.69 28.55 -6.01
C ASP A 135 2.32 28.32 -4.61
N ARG A 136 2.44 29.40 -3.82
CA ARG A 136 2.99 29.32 -2.48
C ARG A 136 2.14 28.44 -1.55
N GLN A 137 0.84 28.70 -1.51
CA GLN A 137 -0.05 28.00 -0.58
C GLN A 137 -0.20 26.51 -0.95
N PHE A 138 -0.23 26.19 -2.26
CA PHE A 138 -0.23 24.82 -2.73
C PHE A 138 1.04 24.08 -2.29
N MET A 139 2.23 24.67 -2.50
CA MET A 139 3.47 24.01 -2.09
C MET A 139 3.61 23.88 -0.58
N ASP A 140 3.07 24.83 0.20
CA ASP A 140 3.02 24.72 1.67
C ASP A 140 2.16 23.53 2.12
N ILE A 141 1.02 23.32 1.48
CA ILE A 141 0.15 22.16 1.73
C ILE A 141 0.89 20.86 1.34
N MET A 142 1.49 20.80 0.15
CA MET A 142 2.20 19.60 -0.30
C MET A 142 3.33 19.18 0.64
N VAL A 143 4.11 20.13 1.16
CA VAL A 143 5.15 19.83 2.15
C VAL A 143 4.54 19.25 3.43
N GLN A 144 3.46 19.86 3.94
CA GLN A 144 2.84 19.43 5.19
C GLN A 144 2.17 18.06 5.05
N ASP A 145 1.42 17.84 4.00
CA ASP A 145 0.63 16.62 3.83
C ASP A 145 1.52 15.42 3.53
N HIS A 146 2.53 15.57 2.66
CA HIS A 146 3.51 14.51 2.41
C HIS A 146 4.32 14.17 3.67
N GLN A 147 4.75 15.16 4.45
CA GLN A 147 5.45 14.88 5.72
C GLN A 147 4.57 14.07 6.67
N LYS A 148 3.30 14.49 6.88
CA LYS A 148 2.35 13.76 7.73
C LYS A 148 2.11 12.34 7.23
N ALA A 149 1.93 12.15 5.91
CA ALA A 149 1.69 10.84 5.31
C ALA A 149 2.90 9.92 5.52
N ILE A 150 4.12 10.39 5.26
CA ILE A 150 5.36 9.65 5.46
C ILE A 150 5.53 9.23 6.92
N ASP A 151 5.35 10.18 7.87
CA ASP A 151 5.45 9.91 9.30
C ASP A 151 4.43 8.85 9.75
N MET A 152 3.19 8.95 9.26
CA MET A 152 2.15 7.95 9.52
C MET A 152 2.55 6.57 8.98
N LEU A 153 2.98 6.47 7.73
CA LEU A 153 3.36 5.21 7.10
C LEU A 153 4.55 4.57 7.83
N HIS A 154 5.60 5.33 8.15
CA HIS A 154 6.73 4.82 8.94
C HIS A 154 6.30 4.32 10.33
N SER A 155 5.37 4.99 10.99
CA SER A 155 4.88 4.57 12.31
C SER A 155 4.06 3.27 12.25
N LYS A 156 3.40 3.00 11.12
CA LYS A 156 2.44 1.89 10.97
C LYS A 156 3.02 0.65 10.29
N ILE A 157 4.00 0.80 9.39
CA ILE A 157 4.48 -0.28 8.53
C ILE A 157 4.95 -1.54 9.30
N ASN A 158 5.52 -1.35 10.48
CA ASN A 158 5.99 -2.47 11.31
C ASN A 158 4.85 -3.25 11.96
N SER A 159 3.68 -2.66 12.15
CA SER A 159 2.49 -3.31 12.69
C SER A 159 1.63 -4.00 11.61
N VAL A 160 1.83 -3.67 10.34
CA VAL A 160 1.12 -4.30 9.21
C VAL A 160 1.58 -5.75 9.07
N GLN A 161 0.61 -6.68 9.17
CA GLN A 161 0.84 -8.13 9.07
C GLN A 161 0.49 -8.68 7.69
N ASN A 162 -0.50 -8.05 7.01
CA ASN A 162 -0.88 -8.43 5.65
C ASN A 162 0.26 -8.10 4.67
N PRO A 163 0.80 -9.11 3.94
CA PRO A 163 1.95 -8.89 3.08
C PRO A 163 1.65 -7.98 1.89
N ASP A 164 0.44 -8.00 1.36
CA ASP A 164 0.08 -7.21 0.18
C ASP A 164 -0.02 -5.73 0.54
N LEU A 165 -0.67 -5.41 1.66
CA LEU A 165 -0.71 -4.04 2.17
C LEU A 165 0.68 -3.53 2.55
N LYS A 166 1.51 -4.38 3.15
CA LYS A 166 2.90 -4.03 3.49
C LYS A 166 3.74 -3.74 2.24
N ASN A 167 3.61 -4.57 1.20
CA ASN A 167 4.28 -4.37 -0.08
C ASN A 167 3.80 -3.08 -0.73
N TYR A 168 2.50 -2.82 -0.75
CA TYR A 168 1.93 -1.58 -1.26
C TYR A 168 2.53 -0.35 -0.55
N ILE A 169 2.61 -0.35 0.79
CA ILE A 169 3.21 0.75 1.55
C ILE A 169 4.69 0.93 1.20
N ASN A 170 5.45 -0.16 1.08
CA ASN A 170 6.86 -0.12 0.68
C ASN A 170 7.05 0.46 -0.74
N ASP A 171 6.10 0.22 -1.64
CA ASP A 171 6.15 0.73 -3.02
C ASP A 171 5.83 2.23 -3.11
N ILE A 172 4.93 2.73 -2.26
CA ILE A 172 4.53 4.15 -2.30
C ILE A 172 5.46 5.07 -1.50
N LEU A 173 6.06 4.60 -0.40
CA LEU A 173 6.93 5.41 0.47
C LEU A 173 8.02 6.17 -0.30
N PRO A 174 8.83 5.52 -1.16
CA PRO A 174 9.87 6.23 -1.91
C PRO A 174 9.32 7.32 -2.84
N LYS A 175 8.09 7.16 -3.33
CA LYS A 175 7.43 8.18 -4.16
C LYS A 175 6.99 9.37 -3.31
N MET A 176 6.40 9.10 -2.13
CA MET A 176 6.01 10.17 -1.20
C MET A 176 7.23 10.99 -0.75
N GLU A 177 8.34 10.31 -0.44
CA GLU A 177 9.61 10.96 -0.08
C GLU A 177 10.16 11.84 -1.22
N LYS A 178 10.08 11.35 -2.47
CA LYS A 178 10.46 12.14 -3.65
C LYS A 178 9.55 13.35 -3.85
N HIS A 179 8.25 13.21 -3.66
CA HIS A 179 7.30 14.32 -3.73
C HIS A 179 7.62 15.38 -2.65
N LEU A 180 7.85 14.95 -1.41
CA LEU A 180 8.25 15.84 -0.34
C LEU A 180 9.54 16.59 -0.66
N GLN A 181 10.57 15.87 -1.10
CA GLN A 181 11.86 16.47 -1.48
C GLN A 181 11.68 17.54 -2.56
N GLU A 182 10.91 17.23 -3.60
CA GLU A 182 10.65 18.17 -4.68
C GLU A 182 9.82 19.38 -4.23
N ALA A 183 8.81 19.17 -3.38
CA ALA A 183 8.04 20.25 -2.78
C ALA A 183 8.92 21.18 -1.94
N GLN A 184 9.77 20.63 -1.09
CA GLN A 184 10.74 21.39 -0.28
C GLN A 184 11.77 22.15 -1.14
N ARG A 185 12.12 21.61 -2.32
CA ARG A 185 13.02 22.28 -3.27
C ARG A 185 12.35 23.49 -3.96
N LEU A 186 11.05 23.38 -4.24
CA LEU A 186 10.28 24.43 -4.95
C LEU A 186 9.81 25.55 -4.02
N GLN A 187 9.36 25.22 -2.84
CA GLN A 187 8.77 26.15 -1.86
C GLN A 187 9.59 27.43 -1.61
N PRO A 188 10.91 27.38 -1.31
CA PRO A 188 11.69 28.60 -1.04
C PRO A 188 11.89 29.48 -2.27
N LYS A 189 11.81 28.93 -3.47
CA LYS A 189 11.90 29.72 -4.70
C LYS A 189 10.68 30.62 -4.91
N LEU A 190 9.53 30.19 -4.44
CA LEU A 190 8.27 30.93 -4.55
C LEU A 190 8.18 32.08 -3.53
N THR A 191 8.79 31.95 -2.35
CA THR A 191 8.83 33.00 -1.36
C THR A 191 9.73 34.16 -1.76
N ASN A 192 10.81 33.86 -2.51
CA ASN A 192 11.76 34.88 -2.99
C ASN A 192 11.30 35.61 -4.25
N SER A 193 10.25 35.14 -4.89
CA SER A 193 9.72 35.70 -6.15
C SER A 193 8.68 36.82 -5.93
N ASN A 194 8.57 37.38 -4.72
CA ASN A 194 7.62 38.45 -4.45
C ASN A 194 8.14 39.80 -5.06
N PRO A 195 7.54 40.33 -6.16
CA PRO A 195 8.00 41.56 -6.80
C PRO A 195 7.75 42.83 -5.98
N GLY A 196 7.16 42.71 -4.76
CA GLY A 196 6.78 43.82 -3.91
C GLY A 196 7.83 44.26 -2.87
N LYS A 197 8.93 43.53 -2.68
CA LYS A 197 10.06 43.96 -1.85
C LYS A 197 11.15 44.60 -2.70
N LYS A 198 10.87 45.73 -3.34
CA LYS A 198 11.93 46.68 -3.65
C LYS A 198 12.49 47.17 -2.29
N THR A 199 13.65 46.67 -1.94
CA THR A 199 14.47 47.29 -0.91
C THR A 199 14.63 48.77 -1.27
N ALA A 200 13.99 49.63 -0.49
CA ALA A 200 14.32 51.03 -0.48
C ALA A 200 15.75 51.12 0.09
N SER A 201 16.73 51.12 -0.77
CA SER A 201 18.10 51.54 -0.45
C SER A 201 18.11 53.06 -0.54
N GLN A 202 18.18 53.67 0.62
CA GLN A 202 18.70 55.03 0.72
C GLN A 202 20.21 54.99 0.65
#